data_49aff92abefa2f3699a7a7d850e3729d
#
_entry.id   49aff92abefa2f3699a7a7d850e3729d
#
_cell.length_a   1.000
_cell.length_b   1.000
_cell.length_c   1.000
_cell.angle_alpha   90.00
_cell.angle_beta   90.00
_cell.angle_gamma   90.00
#
_symmetry.space_group_name_H-M   'P 1'
#
loop_
_entity.id
_entity.type
_entity.pdbx_description
1 polymer ?
#
loop_
_entity_poly.entity_id
_entity_poly.type
_entity_poly.pdbx_seq_one_letter_code
_entity_poly.pdbx_strand_id
1 'polypeptide(L)'
;MADLEYNQIAKIKVFGIGGAGSNAVNRMVADGVQGVEFYVANTDLQALDVSPVANKIQLGKEGLGAGGNPDNGRKAAVESEDDIRKAMEGADMVFITAGMGGGTGTGAAPMFAKVAKELGCLTVGIVTKPFSFEGKKRMVQAEQGLE
;
A
#
# COMPACT_ATOMS: atom_id res chain seq x y z
N MET A 1 -18.60 20.56 -21.26
CA MET A 1 -18.00 20.22 -21.77
C MET A 1 -16.59 20.10 -21.49
N ALA A 2 -15.79 21.03 -21.76
CA ALA A 2 -14.40 20.94 -21.44
C ALA A 2 -14.21 20.65 -19.97
N ASP A 3 -15.07 21.17 -19.16
CA ASP A 3 -14.95 20.92 -17.74
C ASP A 3 -15.05 19.47 -17.38
N LEU A 4 -15.88 18.74 -18.08
CA LEU A 4 -16.00 17.34 -17.78
C LEU A 4 -14.71 16.61 -18.08
N GLU A 5 -14.05 17.00 -19.13
CA GLU A 5 -12.82 16.34 -19.48
C GLU A 5 -11.75 16.60 -18.44
N TYR A 6 -11.71 17.81 -17.94
CA TYR A 6 -10.73 18.11 -16.91
C TYR A 6 -11.02 17.35 -15.63
N ASN A 7 -12.30 17.13 -15.35
CA ASN A 7 -12.66 16.45 -14.14
C ASN A 7 -12.44 14.96 -14.20
N GLN A 8 -11.98 14.46 -15.33
CA GLN A 8 -11.75 13.04 -15.47
C GLN A 8 -10.31 12.66 -15.30
N ILE A 9 -9.54 13.50 -14.62
CA ILE A 9 -8.19 13.14 -14.26
C ILE A 9 -8.26 11.96 -13.33
N ALA A 10 -7.47 10.92 -13.64
CA ALA A 10 -7.46 9.70 -12.86
C ALA A 10 -7.04 9.98 -11.43
N LYS A 11 -7.72 9.36 -10.51
CA LYS A 11 -7.35 9.43 -9.11
C LYS A 11 -6.44 8.26 -8.79
N ILE A 12 -5.24 8.57 -8.40
CA ILE A 12 -4.21 7.58 -8.14
C ILE A 12 -3.90 7.58 -6.66
N LYS A 13 -3.94 6.41 -6.05
CA LYS A 13 -3.61 6.25 -4.64
C LYS A 13 -2.48 5.25 -4.52
N VAL A 14 -1.51 5.58 -3.69
CA VAL A 14 -0.33 4.76 -3.48
C VAL A 14 -0.32 4.29 -2.03
N PHE A 15 -0.25 2.99 -1.85
CA PHE A 15 -0.28 2.38 -0.52
C PHE A 15 1.06 1.72 -0.24
N GLY A 16 1.73 2.18 0.80
CA GLY A 16 2.95 1.57 1.28
C GLY A 16 2.64 0.69 2.47
N ILE A 17 2.91 -0.60 2.35
CA ILE A 17 2.49 -1.60 3.33
C ILE A 17 3.70 -2.19 4.02
N GLY A 18 3.69 -2.14 5.35
CA GLY A 18 4.79 -2.64 6.16
C GLY A 18 5.95 -1.67 6.15
N GLY A 19 7.08 -2.09 6.72
CA GLY A 19 8.22 -1.20 6.88
C GLY A 19 8.82 -0.76 5.56
N ALA A 20 9.12 -1.70 4.69
CA ALA A 20 9.77 -1.37 3.42
C ALA A 20 8.82 -0.57 2.52
N GLY A 21 7.54 -0.96 2.49
CA GLY A 21 6.58 -0.23 1.68
C GLY A 21 6.36 1.18 2.19
N SER A 22 6.28 1.32 3.50
CA SER A 22 6.11 2.65 4.10
C SER A 22 7.32 3.53 3.81
N ASN A 23 8.53 2.96 3.88
CA ASN A 23 9.73 3.74 3.57
C ASN A 23 9.73 4.22 2.13
N ALA A 24 9.27 3.38 1.21
CA ALA A 24 9.20 3.78 -0.19
C ALA A 24 8.25 4.96 -0.37
N VAL A 25 7.09 4.91 0.28
CA VAL A 25 6.12 6.00 0.19
C VAL A 25 6.67 7.25 0.87
N ASN A 26 7.29 7.08 2.04
CA ASN A 26 7.89 8.23 2.73
C ASN A 26 8.89 8.95 1.84
N ARG A 27 9.66 8.19 1.06
CA ARG A 27 10.62 8.78 0.15
C ARG A 27 9.94 9.53 -0.98
N MET A 28 8.86 8.97 -1.52
CA MET A 28 8.12 9.67 -2.57
C MET A 28 7.57 11.00 -2.08
N VAL A 29 7.07 11.02 -0.86
CA VAL A 29 6.56 12.25 -0.28
C VAL A 29 7.70 13.24 -0.07
N ALA A 30 8.83 12.78 0.42
CA ALA A 30 9.99 13.65 0.63
C ALA A 30 10.51 14.21 -0.69
N ASP A 31 10.41 13.43 -1.76
CA ASP A 31 10.88 13.87 -3.07
C ASP A 31 9.87 14.78 -3.77
N GLY A 32 8.72 15.03 -3.16
CA GLY A 32 7.76 15.97 -3.72
C GLY A 32 6.91 15.43 -4.84
N VAL A 33 6.74 14.12 -4.92
CA VAL A 33 5.87 13.54 -5.94
C VAL A 33 4.45 14.05 -5.72
N GLN A 34 3.84 14.55 -6.78
CA GLN A 34 2.52 15.16 -6.70
C GLN A 34 1.53 14.46 -7.60
N GLY A 35 0.26 14.78 -7.42
CA GLY A 35 -0.78 14.23 -8.27
C GLY A 35 -1.33 12.90 -7.80
N VAL A 36 -0.89 12.43 -6.64
CA VAL A 36 -1.37 11.16 -6.09
C VAL A 36 -1.63 11.34 -4.60
N GLU A 37 -2.44 10.46 -4.05
CA GLU A 37 -2.65 10.40 -2.61
C GLU A 37 -1.82 9.27 -2.05
N PHE A 38 -1.14 9.52 -0.96
CA PHE A 38 -0.26 8.55 -0.33
C PHE A 38 -0.85 8.04 0.96
N TYR A 39 -0.73 6.74 1.17
CA TYR A 39 -1.16 6.06 2.37
C TYR A 39 -0.05 5.15 2.85
N VAL A 40 0.09 5.01 4.16
CA VAL A 40 0.96 4.00 4.75
C VAL A 40 0.12 3.12 5.64
N ALA A 41 0.41 1.83 5.62
CA ALA A 41 -0.31 0.85 6.41
C ALA A 41 0.69 -0.06 7.11
N ASN A 42 0.45 -0.33 8.37
CA ASN A 42 1.35 -1.17 9.14
C ASN A 42 0.63 -1.76 10.33
N THR A 43 1.13 -2.89 10.79
CA THR A 43 0.70 -3.47 12.05
C THR A 43 1.42 -2.82 13.22
N ASP A 44 2.53 -2.16 12.97
CA ASP A 44 3.36 -1.53 13.99
C ASP A 44 2.96 -0.07 14.14
N LEU A 45 2.32 0.26 15.25
CA LEU A 45 1.82 1.61 15.45
C LEU A 45 2.95 2.64 15.55
N GLN A 46 4.10 2.24 16.11
CA GLN A 46 5.21 3.17 16.21
C GLN A 46 5.73 3.55 14.82
N ALA A 47 5.78 2.60 13.92
CA ALA A 47 6.22 2.90 12.56
C ALA A 47 5.26 3.87 11.89
N LEU A 48 3.97 3.74 12.14
CA LEU A 48 3.00 4.68 11.58
C LEU A 48 3.17 6.08 12.17
N ASP A 49 3.42 6.14 13.48
CA ASP A 49 3.50 7.43 14.14
C ASP A 49 4.63 8.30 13.61
N VAL A 50 5.74 7.66 13.21
CA VAL A 50 6.89 8.43 12.75
C VAL A 50 6.84 8.73 11.26
N SER A 51 5.87 8.22 10.54
CA SER A 51 5.77 8.47 9.11
C SER A 51 5.26 9.89 8.85
N PRO A 52 5.82 10.60 7.88
CA PRO A 52 5.32 11.93 7.52
C PRO A 52 4.03 11.89 6.72
N VAL A 53 3.57 10.72 6.33
CA VAL A 53 2.36 10.60 5.53
C VAL A 53 1.15 10.81 6.40
N ALA A 54 0.22 11.65 5.95
CA ALA A 54 -0.96 11.97 6.75
C ALA A 54 -1.97 10.83 6.80
N ASN A 55 -2.09 10.06 5.73
CA ASN A 55 -3.08 8.99 5.66
C ASN A 55 -2.47 7.69 6.14
N LYS A 56 -2.92 7.23 7.28
CA LYS A 56 -2.34 6.06 7.93
C LYS A 56 -3.42 5.03 8.20
N ILE A 57 -3.10 3.77 7.96
CA ILE A 57 -4.01 2.67 8.25
C ILE A 57 -3.31 1.74 9.21
N GLN A 58 -3.87 1.59 10.40
CA GLN A 58 -3.37 0.60 11.35
C GLN A 58 -4.00 -0.73 11.00
N LEU A 59 -3.17 -1.72 10.72
CA LEU A 59 -3.63 -3.06 10.39
C LEU A 59 -3.69 -3.87 11.69
N GLY A 60 -4.85 -4.47 11.94
CA GLY A 60 -5.07 -5.17 13.19
C GLY A 60 -5.27 -4.19 14.33
N LYS A 61 -5.36 -4.73 15.54
CA LYS A 61 -5.70 -3.90 16.68
C LYS A 61 -4.60 -3.79 17.72
N GLU A 62 -3.56 -4.60 17.60
CA GLU A 62 -2.58 -4.67 18.67
C GLU A 62 -1.47 -3.63 18.56
N GLY A 63 -1.14 -3.23 17.34
CA GLY A 63 -0.13 -2.21 17.16
C GLY A 63 1.30 -2.66 17.39
N LEU A 64 1.53 -3.96 17.52
CA LEU A 64 2.84 -4.49 17.90
C LEU A 64 3.68 -4.98 16.73
N GLY A 65 3.12 -4.99 15.53
CA GLY A 65 3.84 -5.51 14.39
C GLY A 65 3.58 -6.99 14.17
N ALA A 66 4.03 -7.50 13.05
CA ALA A 66 3.78 -8.88 12.67
C ALA A 66 4.95 -9.79 13.05
N GLY A 67 6.05 -9.23 13.53
CA GLY A 67 7.19 -10.03 13.95
C GLY A 67 7.83 -10.82 12.84
N GLY A 68 7.74 -10.34 11.61
CA GLY A 68 8.29 -11.06 10.46
C GLY A 68 7.45 -12.23 9.99
N ASN A 69 6.28 -12.44 10.57
CA ASN A 69 5.42 -13.57 10.24
C ASN A 69 4.32 -13.13 9.28
N PRO A 70 4.34 -13.58 8.03
CA PRO A 70 3.31 -13.16 7.06
C PRO A 70 1.89 -13.54 7.46
N ASP A 71 1.71 -14.62 8.20
CA ASP A 71 0.37 -14.99 8.64
C ASP A 71 -0.21 -13.95 9.58
N ASN A 72 0.61 -13.36 10.43
CA ASN A 72 0.13 -12.30 11.32
C ASN A 72 -0.23 -11.06 10.53
N GLY A 73 0.54 -10.74 9.49
CA GLY A 73 0.21 -9.63 8.62
C GLY A 73 -1.09 -9.86 7.88
N ARG A 74 -1.30 -11.09 7.41
CA ARG A 74 -2.54 -11.42 6.70
C ARG A 74 -3.74 -11.32 7.61
N LYS A 75 -3.63 -11.82 8.84
CA LYS A 75 -4.73 -11.74 9.79
C LYS A 75 -5.06 -10.29 10.12
N ALA A 76 -4.05 -9.47 10.30
CA ALA A 76 -4.25 -8.06 10.60
C ALA A 76 -4.97 -7.37 9.45
N ALA A 77 -4.61 -7.70 8.21
CA ALA A 77 -5.27 -7.10 7.06
C ALA A 77 -6.74 -7.52 6.98
N VAL A 78 -7.03 -8.76 7.31
CA VAL A 78 -8.42 -9.22 7.31
C VAL A 78 -9.23 -8.45 8.34
N GLU A 79 -8.66 -8.22 9.52
CA GLU A 79 -9.34 -7.45 10.55
C GLU A 79 -9.62 -6.02 10.11
N SER A 80 -8.79 -5.49 9.23
CA SER A 80 -8.88 -4.09 8.82
C SER A 80 -9.42 -3.94 7.41
N GLU A 81 -10.07 -4.96 6.88
CA GLU A 81 -10.53 -4.92 5.49
C GLU A 81 -11.42 -3.72 5.22
N ASP A 82 -12.29 -3.36 6.16
CA ASP A 82 -13.20 -2.23 5.94
C ASP A 82 -12.43 -0.93 5.84
N ASP A 83 -11.39 -0.76 6.64
CA ASP A 83 -10.59 0.45 6.60
C ASP A 83 -9.82 0.52 5.28
N ILE A 84 -9.32 -0.61 4.81
CA ILE A 84 -8.62 -0.66 3.53
C ILE A 84 -9.58 -0.29 2.41
N ARG A 85 -10.78 -0.84 2.44
CA ARG A 85 -11.77 -0.58 1.41
C ARG A 85 -12.15 0.90 1.36
N LYS A 86 -12.35 1.50 2.53
CA LYS A 86 -12.69 2.92 2.59
C LYS A 86 -11.56 3.78 2.03
N ALA A 87 -10.33 3.42 2.32
CA ALA A 87 -9.19 4.19 1.86
C ALA A 87 -9.07 4.14 0.34
N MET A 88 -9.51 3.06 -0.28
CA MET A 88 -9.39 2.89 -1.72
C MET A 88 -10.58 3.44 -2.51
N GLU A 89 -11.66 3.78 -1.84
CA GLU A 89 -12.84 4.26 -2.54
C GLU A 89 -12.52 5.50 -3.36
N GLY A 90 -13.02 5.52 -4.57
CA GLY A 90 -12.82 6.65 -5.46
C GLY A 90 -11.54 6.59 -6.27
N ALA A 91 -10.68 5.62 -6.04
CA ALA A 91 -9.45 5.51 -6.80
C ALA A 91 -9.73 4.88 -8.16
N ASP A 92 -9.07 5.39 -9.18
CA ASP A 92 -9.07 4.77 -10.50
C ASP A 92 -7.90 3.82 -10.63
N MET A 93 -6.78 4.15 -10.01
CA MET A 93 -5.59 3.35 -10.05
C MET A 93 -5.00 3.26 -8.66
N VAL A 94 -4.56 2.07 -8.29
CA VAL A 94 -3.99 1.81 -6.98
C VAL A 94 -2.61 1.19 -7.17
N PHE A 95 -1.61 1.83 -6.57
CA PHE A 95 -0.27 1.27 -6.49
C PHE A 95 -0.07 0.71 -5.11
N ILE A 96 0.42 -0.52 -5.03
CA ILE A 96 0.67 -1.18 -3.76
C ILE A 96 2.16 -1.50 -3.72
N THR A 97 2.86 -0.95 -2.74
CA THR A 97 4.28 -1.23 -2.60
C THR A 97 4.52 -1.93 -1.27
N ALA A 98 5.24 -3.04 -1.33
CA ALA A 98 5.52 -3.85 -0.15
C ALA A 98 6.88 -4.49 -0.32
N GLY A 99 7.55 -4.75 0.80
CA GLY A 99 8.83 -5.43 0.76
C GLY A 99 8.64 -6.92 0.97
N MET A 100 9.39 -7.73 0.26
CA MET A 100 9.44 -9.16 0.50
C MET A 100 10.25 -9.43 1.75
N GLY A 101 9.85 -10.43 2.47
CA GLY A 101 10.57 -10.83 3.67
C GLY A 101 10.07 -10.22 4.95
N GLY A 102 9.27 -9.17 4.88
CA GLY A 102 8.64 -8.62 6.05
C GLY A 102 7.31 -9.30 6.30
N GLY A 103 6.88 -9.31 7.55
CA GLY A 103 5.64 -9.99 7.90
C GLY A 103 4.42 -9.24 7.43
N THR A 104 4.38 -7.93 7.68
CA THR A 104 3.21 -7.15 7.35
C THR A 104 3.04 -7.00 5.85
N GLY A 105 4.11 -6.59 5.16
CA GLY A 105 4.00 -6.34 3.73
C GLY A 105 3.66 -7.59 2.96
N THR A 106 4.38 -8.68 3.25
CA THR A 106 4.17 -9.94 2.55
C THR A 106 2.77 -10.50 2.83
N GLY A 107 2.31 -10.39 4.07
CA GLY A 107 1.03 -10.97 4.44
C GLY A 107 -0.16 -10.11 4.06
N ALA A 108 -0.02 -8.80 4.13
CA ALA A 108 -1.16 -7.90 3.94
C ALA A 108 -1.36 -7.47 2.49
N ALA A 109 -0.30 -7.42 1.69
CA ALA A 109 -0.41 -6.92 0.33
C ALA A 109 -1.49 -7.62 -0.49
N PRO A 110 -1.65 -8.96 -0.40
CA PRO A 110 -2.72 -9.61 -1.17
C PRO A 110 -4.11 -9.09 -0.84
N MET A 111 -4.36 -8.71 0.42
CA MET A 111 -5.66 -8.17 0.78
C MET A 111 -5.90 -6.83 0.10
N PHE A 112 -4.87 -5.98 0.04
CA PHE A 112 -4.99 -4.70 -0.65
C PHE A 112 -5.27 -4.93 -2.12
N ALA A 113 -4.59 -5.88 -2.75
CA ALA A 113 -4.82 -6.18 -4.15
C ALA A 113 -6.24 -6.70 -4.38
N LYS A 114 -6.71 -7.57 -3.49
CA LYS A 114 -8.05 -8.11 -3.60
C LYS A 114 -9.10 -7.01 -3.53
N VAL A 115 -8.97 -6.11 -2.56
CA VAL A 115 -9.93 -5.03 -2.39
C VAL A 115 -9.91 -4.11 -3.61
N ALA A 116 -8.72 -3.78 -4.12
CA ALA A 116 -8.62 -2.92 -5.28
C ALA A 116 -9.31 -3.53 -6.49
N LYS A 117 -9.15 -4.84 -6.69
CA LYS A 117 -9.81 -5.52 -7.79
C LYS A 117 -11.32 -5.51 -7.62
N GLU A 118 -11.78 -5.74 -6.40
CA GLU A 118 -13.22 -5.74 -6.14
C GLU A 118 -13.84 -4.38 -6.40
N LEU A 119 -13.08 -3.33 -6.19
CA LEU A 119 -13.56 -1.98 -6.46
C LEU A 119 -13.38 -1.54 -7.90
N GLY A 120 -12.80 -2.40 -8.73
CA GLY A 120 -12.62 -2.08 -10.14
C GLY A 120 -11.44 -1.19 -10.45
N CYS A 121 -10.50 -1.06 -9.53
CA CYS A 121 -9.32 -0.23 -9.73
C CYS A 121 -8.29 -0.95 -10.58
N LEU A 122 -7.60 -0.20 -11.43
CA LEU A 122 -6.40 -0.73 -12.06
C LEU A 122 -5.34 -0.84 -10.97
N THR A 123 -4.77 -2.03 -10.80
CA THR A 123 -3.91 -2.32 -9.67
C THR A 123 -2.51 -2.64 -10.13
N VAL A 124 -1.52 -1.95 -9.57
CA VAL A 124 -0.11 -2.17 -9.87
C VAL A 124 0.60 -2.49 -8.57
N GLY A 125 1.24 -3.65 -8.52
CA GLY A 125 1.99 -4.06 -7.35
C GLY A 125 3.47 -3.87 -7.59
N ILE A 126 4.16 -3.30 -6.61
CA ILE A 126 5.60 -3.11 -6.64
C ILE A 126 6.16 -3.84 -5.44
N VAL A 127 6.98 -4.83 -5.70
CA VAL A 127 7.56 -5.64 -4.65
C VAL A 127 9.06 -5.36 -4.58
N THR A 128 9.55 -5.03 -3.40
CA THR A 128 10.95 -4.76 -3.17
C THR A 128 11.56 -5.96 -2.48
N LYS A 129 12.63 -6.49 -3.06
CA LYS A 129 13.34 -7.63 -2.48
C LYS A 129 14.65 -7.13 -1.90
N PRO A 130 14.98 -7.55 -0.69
CA PRO A 130 16.28 -7.19 -0.13
C PRO A 130 17.36 -8.09 -0.69
N PHE A 131 18.45 -7.49 -1.14
CA PHE A 131 19.63 -8.23 -1.59
C PHE A 131 20.83 -7.64 -0.92
N SER A 132 21.70 -8.50 -0.46
CA SER A 132 22.77 -8.06 0.40
C SER A 132 23.78 -7.16 -0.30
N PHE A 133 24.09 -7.41 -1.56
CA PHE A 133 25.08 -6.55 -2.21
C PHE A 133 24.55 -5.82 -3.42
N GLU A 134 23.39 -6.12 -3.85
CA GLU A 134 22.81 -5.38 -4.95
C GLU A 134 21.81 -4.38 -4.46
N GLY A 135 21.64 -4.31 -3.17
CA GLY A 135 20.63 -3.47 -2.61
C GLY A 135 19.27 -4.06 -2.83
N LYS A 136 18.47 -3.46 -3.67
CA LYS A 136 17.11 -3.89 -3.82
C LYS A 136 16.76 -4.04 -5.27
N LYS A 137 16.08 -5.12 -5.56
CA LYS A 137 15.50 -5.31 -6.87
C LYS A 137 14.01 -5.12 -6.75
N ARG A 138 13.42 -4.60 -7.79
CA ARG A 138 12.00 -4.35 -7.81
C ARG A 138 11.35 -5.19 -8.86
N MET A 139 10.24 -5.81 -8.50
CA MET A 139 9.39 -6.48 -9.43
C MET A 139 8.10 -5.71 -9.51
N VAL A 140 7.65 -5.45 -10.72
CA VAL A 140 6.41 -4.72 -10.92
C VAL A 140 5.44 -5.64 -11.63
N GLN A 141 4.26 -5.77 -11.05
CA GLN A 141 3.19 -6.53 -11.66
C GLN A 141 2.01 -5.63 -11.84
N ALA A 142 1.45 -5.62 -13.03
CA ALA A 142 0.23 -4.90 -13.30
C ALA A 142 -0.90 -5.90 -13.36
N GLU A 143 -1.93 -5.68 -12.56
CA GLU A 143 -3.08 -6.55 -12.53
C GLU A 143 -4.30 -5.73 -12.78
N GLN A 144 -5.14 -6.23 -13.64
CA GLN A 144 -6.43 -5.62 -13.86
C GLN A 144 -7.46 -6.45 -13.17
N GLY A 145 -8.62 -5.92 -13.01
CA GLY A 145 -9.65 -6.64 -12.28
C GLY A 145 -9.95 -8.01 -12.82
N LEU A 146 -9.47 -8.32 -14.01
CA LEU A 146 -9.73 -9.60 -14.60
C LEU A 146 -8.80 -10.70 -14.11
N GLU A 147 -7.73 -10.35 -13.51
CA GLU A 147 -6.78 -11.35 -13.07
C GLU A 147 -7.27 -12.11 -11.90
#